data_f23cc4c0ff433f58ef76324a392e2f6b
#
_entry.id   f23cc4c0ff433f58ef76324a392e2f6b
#
_cell.length_a   1.000
_cell.length_b   1.000
_cell.length_c   1.000
_cell.angle_alpha   90.00
_cell.angle_beta   90.00
_cell.angle_gamma   90.00
#
_symmetry.space_group_name_H-M   'P 1'
#
loop_
_entity.id
_entity.type
_entity.pdbx_description
1 polymer ?
#
loop_
_entity_poly.entity_id
_entity_poly.type
_entity_poly.pdbx_seq_one_letter_code
_entity_poly.pdbx_strand_id
1 'polypeptide(L)'
;MTANIVFRLCSVALCFGLIGCERQISFSADVQPILTESCISCHNRAGEGSVTSGYSVATYEDVLEGTSLGTVVIPGSSESSNLYRVIAMKTAKEIRMPPHHDVSLAEGRGVPLSEEQINTIKVWIDQGAKNN
;
A
#
# COMPACT_ATOMS: atom_id res chain seq x y z
N MET A 1 -64.47 -22.44 29.98
CA MET A 1 -63.54 -21.30 30.00
C MET A 1 -62.18 -21.85 29.61
N THR A 2 -61.83 -21.76 28.33
CA THR A 2 -60.59 -22.31 27.75
C THR A 2 -59.66 -21.15 27.41
N ALA A 3 -58.56 -21.05 28.14
CA ALA A 3 -57.52 -20.04 27.89
C ALA A 3 -56.55 -20.55 26.81
N ASN A 4 -56.56 -19.88 25.63
CA ASN A 4 -55.62 -20.14 24.55
C ASN A 4 -54.30 -19.42 24.86
N ILE A 5 -53.27 -20.21 25.16
CA ILE A 5 -51.90 -19.72 25.27
C ILE A 5 -51.30 -19.74 23.85
N VAL A 6 -51.18 -18.57 23.25
CA VAL A 6 -50.49 -18.39 21.97
C VAL A 6 -48.98 -18.35 22.22
N PHE A 7 -48.31 -19.43 21.89
CA PHE A 7 -46.85 -19.53 21.97
C PHE A 7 -46.25 -18.77 20.77
N ARG A 8 -45.78 -17.56 21.02
CA ARG A 8 -45.02 -16.80 20.03
C ARG A 8 -43.60 -17.36 19.95
N LEU A 9 -43.36 -18.17 18.95
CA LEU A 9 -42.00 -18.57 18.54
C LEU A 9 -41.27 -17.34 17.98
N CYS A 10 -40.38 -16.77 18.77
CA CYS A 10 -39.45 -15.74 18.35
C CYS A 10 -38.33 -16.40 17.56
N SER A 11 -38.44 -16.41 16.22
CA SER A 11 -37.36 -16.88 15.34
C SER A 11 -36.23 -15.86 15.39
N VAL A 12 -35.20 -16.16 16.18
CA VAL A 12 -33.92 -15.45 16.14
C VAL A 12 -33.20 -15.90 14.86
N ALA A 13 -33.33 -15.10 13.81
CA ALA A 13 -32.52 -15.27 12.61
C ALA A 13 -31.06 -14.92 12.97
N LEU A 14 -30.25 -15.97 13.14
CA LEU A 14 -28.82 -15.87 13.34
C LEU A 14 -28.18 -15.46 12.03
N CYS A 15 -28.01 -14.13 11.80
CA CYS A 15 -27.24 -13.62 10.69
C CYS A 15 -25.76 -13.99 10.92
N PHE A 16 -25.35 -15.15 10.42
CA PHE A 16 -23.95 -15.46 10.22
C PHE A 16 -23.43 -14.53 9.11
N GLY A 17 -22.89 -13.38 9.50
CA GLY A 17 -22.11 -12.55 8.62
C GLY A 17 -20.93 -13.37 8.08
N LEU A 18 -20.92 -13.61 6.77
CA LEU A 18 -19.73 -14.11 6.07
C LEU A 18 -18.64 -13.04 6.25
N ILE A 19 -17.82 -13.18 7.28
CA ILE A 19 -16.58 -12.42 7.39
C ILE A 19 -15.69 -12.97 6.28
N GLY A 20 -15.74 -12.32 5.12
CA GLY A 20 -14.80 -12.58 4.03
C GLY A 20 -13.40 -12.42 4.60
N CYS A 21 -12.63 -13.49 4.64
CA CYS A 21 -11.24 -13.45 5.05
C CYS A 21 -10.48 -12.72 3.93
N GLU A 22 -10.34 -11.40 4.06
CA GLU A 22 -9.52 -10.62 3.13
C GLU A 22 -8.08 -11.10 3.27
N ARG A 23 -7.45 -11.48 2.14
CA ARG A 23 -6.08 -11.98 2.14
C ARG A 23 -5.15 -10.92 2.74
N GLN A 24 -4.38 -11.28 3.75
CA GLN A 24 -3.32 -10.43 4.28
C GLN A 24 -2.22 -10.29 3.22
N ILE A 25 -1.91 -9.07 2.82
CA ILE A 25 -0.78 -8.79 1.93
C ILE A 25 0.52 -8.90 2.72
N SER A 26 1.47 -9.66 2.17
CA SER A 26 2.80 -9.87 2.76
C SER A 26 3.78 -8.84 2.22
N PHE A 27 4.57 -8.23 3.10
CA PHE A 27 5.66 -7.36 2.65
C PHE A 27 6.66 -8.15 1.80
N SER A 28 7.15 -9.26 2.32
CA SER A 28 8.22 -10.03 1.68
C SER A 28 7.78 -10.71 0.38
N ALA A 29 6.53 -11.20 0.31
CA ALA A 29 6.03 -11.95 -0.84
C ALA A 29 5.34 -11.07 -1.90
N ASP A 30 4.70 -9.98 -1.50
CA ASP A 30 3.84 -9.20 -2.40
C ASP A 30 4.39 -7.79 -2.67
N VAL A 31 4.90 -7.10 -1.65
CA VAL A 31 5.32 -5.68 -1.76
C VAL A 31 6.78 -5.55 -2.17
N GLN A 32 7.68 -6.26 -1.51
CA GLN A 32 9.12 -6.16 -1.77
C GLN A 32 9.50 -6.48 -3.23
N PRO A 33 8.90 -7.47 -3.92
CA PRO A 33 9.15 -7.67 -5.35
C PRO A 33 8.82 -6.45 -6.20
N ILE A 34 7.69 -5.78 -5.93
CA ILE A 34 7.29 -4.55 -6.66
C ILE A 34 8.33 -3.45 -6.45
N LEU A 35 8.74 -3.22 -5.19
CA LEU A 35 9.75 -2.22 -4.84
C LEU A 35 11.10 -2.53 -5.48
N THR A 36 11.48 -3.81 -5.51
CA THR A 36 12.73 -4.26 -6.12
C THR A 36 12.74 -4.07 -7.63
N GLU A 37 11.64 -4.36 -8.31
CA GLU A 37 11.54 -4.22 -9.75
C GLU A 37 11.48 -2.75 -10.19
N SER A 38 10.69 -1.92 -9.48
CA SER A 38 10.30 -0.61 -9.98
C SER A 38 10.98 0.58 -9.28
N CYS A 39 11.59 0.38 -8.10
CA CYS A 39 12.05 1.48 -7.26
C CYS A 39 13.52 1.40 -6.86
N ILE A 40 14.05 0.17 -6.62
CA ILE A 40 15.36 -0.04 -6.01
C ILE A 40 16.52 0.53 -6.84
N SER A 41 16.36 0.61 -8.18
CA SER A 41 17.40 1.16 -9.06
C SER A 41 17.81 2.59 -8.67
N CYS A 42 16.83 3.41 -8.24
CA CYS A 42 17.05 4.78 -7.79
C CYS A 42 16.98 4.93 -6.26
N HIS A 43 16.23 4.08 -5.57
CA HIS A 43 15.97 4.15 -4.13
C HIS A 43 16.67 3.03 -3.33
N ASN A 44 17.84 2.57 -3.76
CA ASN A 44 18.79 1.87 -2.88
C ASN A 44 19.60 2.92 -2.10
N ARG A 45 20.30 2.50 -1.02
CA ARG A 45 21.04 3.44 -0.13
C ARG A 45 22.06 4.35 -0.80
N ALA A 46 22.50 4.04 -2.02
CA ALA A 46 23.46 4.80 -2.81
C ALA A 46 22.86 5.36 -4.11
N GLY A 47 21.60 5.06 -4.40
CA GLY A 47 20.92 5.48 -5.61
C GLY A 47 20.58 6.98 -5.60
N GLU A 48 20.44 7.55 -6.78
CA GLU A 48 20.15 8.99 -6.99
C GLU A 48 18.91 9.45 -6.21
N GLY A 49 17.83 8.67 -6.22
CA GLY A 49 16.61 8.95 -5.48
C GLY A 49 16.83 8.99 -3.98
N SER A 50 17.65 8.07 -3.44
CA SER A 50 17.98 8.04 -2.01
C SER A 50 18.91 9.18 -1.62
N VAL A 51 19.88 9.51 -2.44
CA VAL A 51 20.80 10.65 -2.20
C VAL A 51 20.01 11.95 -2.14
N THR A 52 19.01 12.11 -3.01
CA THR A 52 18.21 13.34 -3.10
C THR A 52 17.17 13.45 -1.98
N SER A 53 16.48 12.35 -1.64
CA SER A 53 15.34 12.36 -0.71
C SER A 53 15.63 11.80 0.67
N GLY A 54 16.72 11.06 0.83
CA GLY A 54 16.98 10.25 2.00
C GLY A 54 16.18 8.94 2.03
N TYR A 55 15.36 8.65 1.01
CA TYR A 55 14.46 7.49 1.02
C TYR A 55 15.07 6.27 0.33
N SER A 56 15.13 5.16 1.03
CA SER A 56 15.53 3.85 0.52
C SER A 56 14.35 2.86 0.59
N VAL A 57 14.32 1.93 -0.36
CA VAL A 57 13.36 0.81 -0.34
C VAL A 57 14.07 -0.55 -0.26
N ALA A 58 15.33 -0.55 0.16
CA ALA A 58 16.16 -1.75 0.17
C ALA A 58 15.69 -2.80 1.20
N THR A 59 15.15 -2.35 2.32
CA THR A 59 14.61 -3.22 3.38
C THR A 59 13.26 -2.70 3.85
N TYR A 60 12.54 -3.51 4.61
CA TYR A 60 11.30 -3.09 5.26
C TYR A 60 11.53 -1.89 6.19
N GLU A 61 12.60 -1.94 6.96
CA GLU A 61 12.98 -0.88 7.89
C GLU A 61 13.23 0.43 7.15
N ASP A 62 13.95 0.39 6.04
CA ASP A 62 14.20 1.57 5.19
C ASP A 62 12.88 2.18 4.68
N VAL A 63 11.93 1.33 4.26
CA VAL A 63 10.61 1.79 3.77
C VAL A 63 9.83 2.52 4.86
N LEU A 64 9.89 2.05 6.11
CA LEU A 64 9.17 2.65 7.24
C LEU A 64 9.91 3.86 7.83
N GLU A 65 11.25 3.91 7.73
CA GLU A 65 12.05 5.05 8.17
C GLU A 65 11.67 6.34 7.43
N GLY A 66 11.46 6.24 6.11
CA GLY A 66 10.98 7.34 5.29
C GLY A 66 12.10 8.21 4.71
N THR A 67 11.81 9.49 4.52
CA THR A 67 12.73 10.49 3.96
C THR A 67 13.39 11.33 5.06
N SER A 68 14.36 12.16 4.68
CA SER A 68 14.91 13.19 5.57
C SER A 68 13.87 14.19 6.10
N LEU A 69 12.68 14.26 5.48
CA LEU A 69 11.57 15.13 5.89
C LEU A 69 10.52 14.40 6.75
N GLY A 70 10.66 13.08 6.92
CA GLY A 70 9.76 12.27 7.73
C GLY A 70 9.22 11.02 7.02
N THR A 71 8.31 10.34 7.71
CA THR A 71 7.74 9.08 7.25
C THR A 71 6.92 9.24 5.97
N VAL A 72 7.02 8.27 5.08
CA VAL A 72 6.26 8.23 3.81
C VAL A 72 5.18 7.16 3.82
N VAL A 73 5.20 6.27 4.81
CA VAL A 73 4.17 5.26 5.05
C VAL A 73 3.52 5.53 6.40
N ILE A 74 2.21 5.69 6.39
CA ILE A 74 1.38 5.80 7.61
C ILE A 74 0.58 4.50 7.71
N PRO A 75 0.98 3.55 8.57
CA PRO A 75 0.29 2.28 8.71
C PRO A 75 -1.20 2.48 9.00
N GLY A 76 -2.05 1.76 8.25
CA GLY A 76 -3.50 1.88 8.34
C GLY A 76 -4.12 3.00 7.51
N SER A 77 -3.33 3.80 6.77
CA SER A 77 -3.86 4.91 5.96
C SER A 77 -3.05 5.14 4.69
N SER A 78 -3.43 4.48 3.61
CA SER A 78 -2.80 4.68 2.30
C SER A 78 -2.98 6.10 1.78
N GLU A 79 -4.15 6.70 1.95
CA GLU A 79 -4.43 8.07 1.50
C GLU A 79 -3.57 9.13 2.21
N SER A 80 -3.10 8.84 3.42
CA SER A 80 -2.16 9.70 4.17
C SER A 80 -0.70 9.35 3.88
N SER A 81 -0.44 8.25 3.19
CA SER A 81 0.91 7.75 2.91
C SER A 81 1.45 8.33 1.60
N ASN A 82 2.55 9.06 1.68
CA ASN A 82 3.17 9.64 0.48
C ASN A 82 3.63 8.58 -0.51
N LEU A 83 4.10 7.40 -0.05
CA LEU A 83 4.44 6.29 -0.93
C LEU A 83 3.28 5.96 -1.89
N TYR A 84 2.08 5.72 -1.35
CA TYR A 84 0.90 5.45 -2.17
C TYR A 84 0.54 6.63 -3.07
N ARG A 85 0.56 7.84 -2.54
CA ARG A 85 0.13 9.04 -3.27
C ARG A 85 1.00 9.34 -4.50
N VAL A 86 2.31 9.15 -4.39
CA VAL A 86 3.24 9.41 -5.51
C VAL A 86 3.09 8.37 -6.62
N ILE A 87 2.92 7.08 -6.28
CA ILE A 87 2.75 6.01 -7.28
C ILE A 87 1.35 5.99 -7.89
N ALA A 88 0.33 6.43 -7.15
CA ALA A 88 -1.05 6.55 -7.62
C ALA A 88 -1.33 7.88 -8.34
N MET A 89 -0.30 8.65 -8.67
CA MET A 89 -0.40 9.94 -9.37
C MET A 89 -1.24 11.01 -8.63
N LYS A 90 -1.44 10.87 -7.31
CA LYS A 90 -2.26 11.76 -6.46
C LYS A 90 -1.47 12.96 -5.91
N THR A 91 -0.39 13.32 -6.57
CA THR A 91 0.50 14.43 -6.16
C THR A 91 0.77 15.36 -7.33
N ALA A 92 1.49 16.46 -7.07
CA ALA A 92 2.03 17.31 -8.12
C ALA A 92 2.93 16.48 -9.06
N LYS A 93 2.92 16.81 -10.35
CA LYS A 93 3.56 16.02 -11.41
C LYS A 93 5.06 15.81 -11.16
N GLU A 94 5.71 16.80 -10.57
CA GLU A 94 7.16 16.87 -10.34
C GLU A 94 7.66 15.85 -9.30
N ILE A 95 6.76 15.37 -8.44
CA ILE A 95 7.11 14.41 -7.37
C ILE A 95 6.46 13.04 -7.56
N ARG A 96 5.83 12.78 -8.71
CA ARG A 96 5.25 11.47 -9.02
C ARG A 96 6.34 10.43 -9.21
N MET A 97 6.05 9.20 -8.81
CA MET A 97 6.97 8.08 -8.94
C MET A 97 6.31 6.92 -9.70
N PRO A 98 7.06 6.21 -10.55
CA PRO A 98 8.36 6.60 -11.10
C PRO A 98 8.31 7.96 -11.82
N PRO A 99 9.45 8.67 -11.96
CA PRO A 99 9.46 9.99 -12.61
C PRO A 99 9.05 9.90 -14.10
N HIS A 100 8.06 10.70 -14.52
CA HIS A 100 7.47 10.69 -15.85
C HIS A 100 7.91 11.90 -16.69
N HIS A 101 9.17 12.24 -16.69
CA HIS A 101 9.72 13.24 -17.59
C HIS A 101 10.43 12.58 -18.78
N ASP A 102 10.56 13.31 -19.86
CA ASP A 102 11.05 12.81 -21.16
C ASP A 102 12.41 12.09 -21.06
N VAL A 103 13.32 12.58 -20.25
CA VAL A 103 14.64 11.97 -20.02
C VAL A 103 14.50 10.59 -19.35
N SER A 104 13.69 10.47 -18.33
CA SER A 104 13.47 9.20 -17.62
C SER A 104 12.84 8.13 -18.50
N LEU A 105 11.90 8.54 -19.35
CA LEU A 105 11.27 7.64 -20.32
C LEU A 105 12.28 7.19 -21.40
N ALA A 106 13.09 8.09 -21.89
CA ALA A 106 14.13 7.78 -22.90
C ALA A 106 15.19 6.83 -22.37
N GLU A 107 15.48 6.87 -21.07
CA GLU A 107 16.43 5.98 -20.39
C GLU A 107 15.81 4.65 -19.91
N GLY A 108 14.53 4.40 -20.23
CA GLY A 108 13.79 3.21 -19.80
C GLY A 108 13.45 3.23 -18.30
N ARG A 109 13.66 4.37 -17.63
CA ARG A 109 13.20 4.62 -16.26
C ARG A 109 11.78 5.20 -16.32
N GLY A 110 10.98 4.97 -15.34
CA GLY A 110 9.68 5.64 -15.25
C GLY A 110 8.52 4.88 -15.88
N VAL A 111 8.63 3.56 -16.03
CA VAL A 111 7.46 2.74 -16.36
C VAL A 111 6.49 2.82 -15.18
N PRO A 112 5.25 3.30 -15.40
CA PRO A 112 4.25 3.35 -14.33
C PRO A 112 3.98 1.97 -13.76
N LEU A 113 3.70 1.90 -12.46
CA LEU A 113 3.19 0.67 -11.85
C LEU A 113 1.82 0.34 -12.45
N SER A 114 1.52 -0.96 -12.55
CA SER A 114 0.17 -1.40 -12.90
C SER A 114 -0.81 -1.06 -11.78
N GLU A 115 -2.10 -0.99 -12.11
CA GLU A 115 -3.17 -0.78 -11.11
C GLU A 115 -3.15 -1.86 -10.02
N GLU A 116 -2.80 -3.10 -10.39
CA GLU A 116 -2.67 -4.22 -9.45
C GLU A 116 -1.51 -3.99 -8.48
N GLN A 117 -0.34 -3.58 -8.96
CA GLN A 117 0.81 -3.25 -8.12
C GLN A 117 0.52 -2.09 -7.16
N ILE A 118 -0.12 -1.03 -7.67
CA ILE A 118 -0.54 0.12 -6.87
C ILE A 118 -1.53 -0.32 -5.78
N ASN A 119 -2.52 -1.17 -6.15
CA ASN A 119 -3.51 -1.68 -5.20
C ASN A 119 -2.87 -2.61 -4.15
N THR A 120 -1.89 -3.43 -4.52
CA THR A 120 -1.15 -4.28 -3.58
C THR A 120 -0.48 -3.44 -2.50
N ILE A 121 0.25 -2.40 -2.88
CA ILE A 121 0.90 -1.47 -1.94
C ILE A 121 -0.15 -0.74 -1.09
N LYS A 122 -1.24 -0.29 -1.71
CA LYS A 122 -2.36 0.36 -1.02
C LYS A 122 -2.92 -0.52 0.09
N VAL A 123 -3.31 -1.76 -0.25
CA VAL A 123 -3.92 -2.71 0.70
C VAL A 123 -2.94 -3.09 1.80
N TRP A 124 -1.66 -3.31 1.48
CA TRP A 124 -0.63 -3.54 2.50
C TRP A 124 -0.56 -2.42 3.52
N ILE A 125 -0.56 -1.16 3.08
CA ILE A 125 -0.55 0.00 3.97
C ILE A 125 -1.82 0.04 4.82
N ASP A 126 -3.01 -0.14 4.21
CA ASP A 126 -4.29 -0.11 4.90
C ASP A 126 -4.44 -1.25 5.92
N GLN A 127 -3.80 -2.39 5.67
CA GLN A 127 -3.69 -3.52 6.61
C GLN A 127 -2.65 -3.31 7.72
N GLY A 128 -2.02 -2.15 7.80
CA GLY A 128 -1.10 -1.76 8.85
C GLY A 128 0.38 -1.87 8.49
N ALA A 129 0.72 -2.01 7.21
CA ALA A 129 2.09 -2.02 6.68
C ALA A 129 3.01 -3.01 7.44
N LYS A 130 2.57 -4.23 7.64
CA LYS A 130 3.28 -5.24 8.47
C LYS A 130 4.49 -5.82 7.75
N ASN A 131 5.52 -6.17 8.54
CA ASN A 131 6.65 -6.99 8.11
C ASN A 131 6.28 -8.47 8.28
N ASN A 132 5.84 -9.12 7.22
CA ASN A 132 5.34 -10.50 7.24
C ASN A 132 5.69 -11.26 5.95
#